data_53c4dc6c522973da09479bf36854a22f
#
_entry.id   53c4dc6c522973da09479bf36854a22f
#
_cell.length_a   1.000
_cell.length_b   1.000
_cell.length_c   1.000
_cell.angle_alpha   90.00
_cell.angle_beta   90.00
_cell.angle_gamma   90.00
#
_symmetry.space_group_name_H-M   'P 1'
#
loop_
_entity.id
_entity.type
_entity.pdbx_description
1 polymer ?
#
loop_
_entity_poly.entity_id
_entity_poly.type
_entity_poly.pdbx_seq_one_letter_code
_entity_poly.pdbx_strand_id
1 'polypeptide(L)'
;MSSAFLCSLLVLALGIHGAFAQRAEQAAQPAQTRQPTPRPNPARFAGEIAAFASQDPEKGGIVFTGSSSIRLWSGLKNDFPGLPVVNRGFGGCVSNDMIVYFDTIVARHEPKLLVTYCGGNDIEEKLTVDEAFEDYTKFLTLTHERFPKTHVILTSVKIAPRRAHQIPQVHELNKRLEAWCGGKEWVRYVDCTSYLADSTDQPVPGYYVGDRLHLSPEGYAKWQAILDPIVREEWEKVKGS
;
A
#
# COMPACT_ATOMS: atom_id res chain seq x y z
N MET A 1 35.48 9.44 -77.79
CA MET A 1 34.28 8.66 -77.43
C MET A 1 34.57 8.06 -76.10
N SER A 2 34.01 8.27 -75.00
CA SER A 2 32.87 9.05 -74.46
C SER A 2 33.06 9.08 -72.92
N SER A 3 33.03 10.26 -72.43
CA SER A 3 32.84 10.49 -70.99
C SER A 3 31.43 10.06 -70.60
N ALA A 4 31.25 9.33 -69.49
CA ALA A 4 30.10 9.36 -68.60
C ALA A 4 30.09 8.12 -67.66
N PHE A 5 30.67 8.22 -66.51
CA PHE A 5 30.25 7.42 -65.31
C PHE A 5 31.00 7.96 -64.06
N LEU A 6 30.59 9.09 -63.64
CA LEU A 6 30.98 9.59 -62.29
C LEU A 6 29.96 10.63 -61.80
N CYS A 7 28.79 10.18 -61.41
CA CYS A 7 27.85 11.07 -60.71
C CYS A 7 26.65 10.30 -60.10
N SER A 8 26.88 9.36 -59.16
CA SER A 8 25.77 8.71 -58.46
C SER A 8 26.13 8.19 -57.06
N LEU A 9 27.22 8.57 -56.44
CA LEU A 9 27.62 8.05 -55.10
C LEU A 9 27.69 9.11 -53.99
N LEU A 10 27.25 10.34 -54.24
CA LEU A 10 27.36 11.43 -53.23
C LEU A 10 26.04 11.81 -52.53
N VAL A 11 24.92 11.22 -52.87
CA VAL A 11 23.60 11.62 -52.28
C VAL A 11 23.13 10.69 -51.15
N LEU A 12 23.73 9.49 -51.00
CA LEU A 12 23.28 8.56 -49.93
C LEU A 12 23.95 8.80 -48.55
N ALA A 13 25.04 9.53 -48.49
CA ALA A 13 25.79 9.73 -47.23
C ALA A 13 25.19 10.85 -46.32
N LEU A 14 24.45 11.82 -46.89
CA LEU A 14 23.89 12.93 -46.13
C LEU A 14 22.57 12.62 -45.38
N GLY A 15 21.83 11.59 -45.84
CA GLY A 15 20.57 11.20 -45.22
C GLY A 15 20.73 10.40 -43.92
N ILE A 16 21.82 9.66 -43.74
CA ILE A 16 22.04 8.79 -42.60
C ILE A 16 22.53 9.59 -41.38
N HIS A 17 23.31 10.65 -41.58
CA HIS A 17 23.79 11.49 -40.48
C HIS A 17 22.69 12.35 -39.82
N GLY A 18 21.69 12.78 -40.60
CA GLY A 18 20.53 13.54 -40.07
C GLY A 18 19.61 12.71 -39.16
N ALA A 19 19.42 11.42 -39.49
CA ALA A 19 18.55 10.53 -38.72
C ALA A 19 19.18 10.12 -37.37
N PHE A 20 20.51 9.97 -37.32
CA PHE A 20 21.22 9.66 -36.07
C PHE A 20 21.30 10.89 -35.14
N ALA A 21 21.48 12.09 -35.68
CA ALA A 21 21.49 13.32 -34.90
C ALA A 21 20.11 13.62 -34.25
N GLN A 22 19.02 13.46 -35.03
CA GLN A 22 17.65 13.64 -34.49
C GLN A 22 17.27 12.60 -33.42
N ARG A 23 17.78 11.35 -33.54
CA ARG A 23 17.53 10.30 -32.56
C ARG A 23 18.32 10.52 -31.24
N ALA A 24 19.50 11.11 -31.33
CA ALA A 24 20.31 11.49 -30.17
C ALA A 24 19.72 12.71 -29.43
N GLU A 25 19.13 13.65 -30.16
CA GLU A 25 18.48 14.83 -29.57
C GLU A 25 17.15 14.50 -28.87
N GLN A 26 16.39 13.50 -29.36
CA GLN A 26 15.19 12.97 -28.69
C GLN A 26 15.51 12.16 -27.42
N ALA A 27 16.71 11.59 -27.31
CA ALA A 27 17.15 10.86 -26.10
C ALA A 27 17.64 11.79 -24.96
N ALA A 28 17.82 13.07 -25.22
CA ALA A 28 18.38 14.06 -24.28
C ALA A 28 17.33 15.01 -23.69
N GLN A 29 16.02 14.76 -23.87
CA GLN A 29 15.03 15.54 -23.12
C GLN A 29 15.05 15.07 -21.66
N PRO A 30 15.37 15.94 -20.69
CA PRO A 30 15.27 15.58 -19.29
C PRO A 30 13.83 15.15 -19.02
N ALA A 31 13.66 13.99 -18.36
CA ALA A 31 12.35 13.53 -17.92
C ALA A 31 11.66 14.71 -17.20
N GLN A 32 10.55 15.18 -17.75
CA GLN A 32 9.77 16.24 -17.11
C GLN A 32 9.44 15.74 -15.70
N THR A 33 10.00 16.37 -14.69
CA THR A 33 9.68 16.06 -13.29
C THR A 33 8.19 16.31 -13.09
N ARG A 34 7.42 15.22 -13.06
CA ARG A 34 5.99 15.30 -12.80
C ARG A 34 5.80 15.99 -11.46
N GLN A 35 4.93 16.99 -11.41
CA GLN A 35 4.53 17.61 -10.15
C GLN A 35 3.88 16.54 -9.26
N PRO A 36 4.24 16.48 -7.96
CA PRO A 36 3.62 15.53 -7.04
C PRO A 36 2.10 15.67 -7.00
N THR A 37 1.41 14.55 -6.94
CA THR A 37 -0.05 14.53 -6.77
C THR A 37 -0.41 15.09 -5.40
N PRO A 38 -1.28 16.13 -5.30
CA PRO A 38 -1.72 16.66 -4.01
C PRO A 38 -2.38 15.55 -3.18
N ARG A 39 -1.99 15.42 -1.90
CA ARG A 39 -2.65 14.50 -0.97
C ARG A 39 -3.99 15.10 -0.54
N PRO A 40 -5.04 14.26 -0.35
CA PRO A 40 -6.30 14.73 0.20
C PRO A 40 -6.10 15.44 1.54
N ASN A 41 -6.96 16.42 1.85
CA ASN A 41 -6.88 17.15 3.12
C ASN A 41 -7.19 16.19 4.30
N PRO A 42 -6.26 15.95 5.23
CA PRO A 42 -6.49 15.06 6.37
C PRO A 42 -7.59 15.53 7.31
N ALA A 43 -7.89 16.83 7.36
CA ALA A 43 -8.93 17.39 8.24
C ALA A 43 -10.33 16.75 8.04
N ARG A 44 -10.55 16.05 6.90
CA ARG A 44 -11.78 15.25 6.68
C ARG A 44 -12.02 14.17 7.73
N PHE A 45 -10.99 13.77 8.48
CA PHE A 45 -11.05 12.76 9.55
C PHE A 45 -11.09 13.34 10.96
N ALA A 46 -11.16 14.66 11.13
CA ALA A 46 -11.05 15.31 12.42
C ALA A 46 -12.03 14.74 13.49
N GLY A 47 -13.25 14.39 13.09
CA GLY A 47 -14.25 13.79 13.98
C GLY A 47 -13.90 12.37 14.43
N GLU A 48 -13.49 11.49 13.49
CA GLU A 48 -13.07 10.12 13.81
C GLU A 48 -11.82 10.11 14.69
N ILE A 49 -10.87 10.95 14.38
CA ILE A 49 -9.62 11.08 15.14
C ILE A 49 -9.85 11.66 16.54
N ALA A 50 -10.74 12.65 16.68
CA ALA A 50 -11.14 13.17 17.98
C ALA A 50 -11.83 12.09 18.83
N ALA A 51 -12.66 11.23 18.22
CA ALA A 51 -13.26 10.10 18.90
C ALA A 51 -12.21 9.08 19.38
N PHE A 52 -11.15 8.82 18.62
CA PHE A 52 -10.04 8.00 19.10
C PHE A 52 -9.26 8.69 20.23
N ALA A 53 -9.03 9.99 20.11
CA ALA A 53 -8.28 10.76 21.10
C ALA A 53 -9.00 10.86 22.46
N SER A 54 -10.34 10.80 22.47
CA SER A 54 -11.15 10.84 23.70
C SER A 54 -11.19 9.52 24.49
N GLN A 55 -10.74 8.42 23.88
CA GLN A 55 -10.67 7.11 24.55
C GLN A 55 -9.34 6.97 25.30
N ASP A 56 -9.37 6.31 26.46
CA ASP A 56 -8.12 5.92 27.12
C ASP A 56 -7.35 4.91 26.26
N PRO A 57 -6.04 5.10 26.05
CA PRO A 57 -5.28 4.20 25.22
C PRO A 57 -5.00 2.87 25.93
N GLU A 58 -5.37 1.77 25.30
CA GLU A 58 -4.85 0.45 25.67
C GLU A 58 -3.40 0.38 25.16
N LYS A 59 -2.42 0.28 26.10
CA LYS A 59 -0.97 0.31 25.79
C LYS A 59 -0.35 -1.07 25.74
N GLY A 60 0.71 -1.23 24.92
CA GLY A 60 1.52 -2.44 24.87
C GLY A 60 0.84 -3.65 24.24
N GLY A 61 -0.30 -3.44 23.58
CA GLY A 61 -1.06 -4.47 22.88
C GLY A 61 -0.77 -4.54 21.39
N ILE A 62 -1.78 -5.03 20.65
CA ILE A 62 -1.79 -5.19 19.21
C ILE A 62 -2.72 -4.12 18.61
N VAL A 63 -2.16 -3.20 17.84
CA VAL A 63 -2.94 -2.18 17.14
C VAL A 63 -3.21 -2.63 15.71
N PHE A 64 -4.48 -2.67 15.31
CA PHE A 64 -4.90 -2.78 13.91
C PHE A 64 -5.23 -1.38 13.40
N THR A 65 -4.51 -0.89 12.38
CA THR A 65 -4.74 0.43 11.81
C THR A 65 -4.77 0.41 10.29
N GLY A 66 -5.30 1.46 9.70
CA GLY A 66 -5.42 1.63 8.25
C GLY A 66 -6.80 2.10 7.84
N SER A 67 -7.20 1.73 6.63
CA SER A 67 -8.42 2.27 6.02
C SER A 67 -9.70 1.53 6.42
N SER A 68 -10.75 1.71 5.62
CA SER A 68 -12.09 1.16 5.90
C SER A 68 -12.13 -0.36 6.11
N SER A 69 -11.22 -1.12 5.51
CA SER A 69 -11.18 -2.57 5.74
C SER A 69 -10.80 -2.93 7.18
N ILE A 70 -10.01 -2.10 7.86
CA ILE A 70 -9.77 -2.27 9.30
C ILE A 70 -10.93 -1.68 10.09
N ARG A 71 -11.37 -0.45 9.78
CA ARG A 71 -12.48 0.21 10.49
C ARG A 71 -13.74 -0.65 10.55
N LEU A 72 -14.10 -1.28 9.44
CA LEU A 72 -15.32 -2.08 9.30
C LEU A 72 -15.20 -3.51 9.83
N TRP A 73 -14.03 -3.92 10.32
CA TRP A 73 -13.86 -5.23 10.95
C TRP A 73 -14.45 -5.22 12.37
N SER A 74 -15.77 -5.22 12.44
CA SER A 74 -16.51 -5.13 13.72
C SER A 74 -16.27 -6.32 14.64
N GLY A 75 -16.02 -7.51 14.08
CA GLY A 75 -15.71 -8.74 14.80
C GLY A 75 -14.26 -8.87 15.30
N LEU A 76 -13.38 -7.87 15.08
CA LEU A 76 -11.94 -7.99 15.27
C LEU A 76 -11.55 -8.62 16.64
N LYS A 77 -12.14 -8.18 17.75
CA LYS A 77 -11.83 -8.73 19.09
C LYS A 77 -12.24 -10.20 19.22
N ASN A 78 -13.32 -10.60 18.57
CA ASN A 78 -13.82 -11.97 18.61
C ASN A 78 -13.03 -12.89 17.70
N ASP A 79 -12.49 -12.33 16.58
CA ASP A 79 -11.71 -13.07 15.59
C ASP A 79 -10.27 -13.35 16.07
N PHE A 80 -9.81 -12.60 17.07
CA PHE A 80 -8.50 -12.79 17.73
C PHE A 80 -8.66 -13.02 19.25
N PRO A 81 -9.34 -14.10 19.68
CA PRO A 81 -9.64 -14.33 21.09
C PRO A 81 -8.37 -14.50 21.93
N GLY A 82 -8.36 -13.86 23.10
CA GLY A 82 -7.24 -13.88 24.04
C GLY A 82 -6.07 -12.97 23.68
N LEU A 83 -6.14 -12.23 22.56
CA LEU A 83 -5.15 -11.22 22.19
C LEU A 83 -5.63 -9.80 22.54
N PRO A 84 -4.74 -8.92 23.02
CA PRO A 84 -5.08 -7.52 23.38
C PRO A 84 -5.15 -6.64 22.13
N VAL A 85 -6.17 -6.87 21.28
CA VAL A 85 -6.33 -6.15 20.02
C VAL A 85 -7.16 -4.89 20.15
N VAL A 86 -6.74 -3.81 19.50
CA VAL A 86 -7.48 -2.56 19.38
C VAL A 86 -7.59 -2.13 17.92
N ASN A 87 -8.79 -1.69 17.50
CA ASN A 87 -9.06 -1.19 16.16
C ASN A 87 -8.86 0.34 16.10
N ARG A 88 -7.96 0.80 15.24
CA ARG A 88 -7.69 2.21 14.93
C ARG A 88 -7.72 2.46 13.43
N GLY A 89 -8.57 1.72 12.72
CA GLY A 89 -8.88 1.97 11.31
C GLY A 89 -9.82 3.17 11.15
N PHE A 90 -9.61 3.98 10.11
CA PHE A 90 -10.47 5.10 9.75
C PHE A 90 -10.75 5.11 8.24
N GLY A 91 -12.03 5.27 7.89
CA GLY A 91 -12.53 4.91 6.57
C GLY A 91 -12.13 5.89 5.48
N GLY A 92 -11.52 5.39 4.39
CA GLY A 92 -11.14 6.22 3.24
C GLY A 92 -9.77 6.88 3.35
N CYS A 93 -8.98 6.59 4.41
CA CYS A 93 -7.65 7.16 4.56
C CYS A 93 -6.70 6.65 3.46
N VAL A 94 -5.79 7.53 3.07
CA VAL A 94 -4.57 7.23 2.31
C VAL A 94 -3.39 7.08 3.26
N SER A 95 -2.29 6.54 2.79
CA SER A 95 -1.09 6.28 3.62
C SER A 95 -0.55 7.55 4.29
N ASN A 96 -0.61 8.70 3.60
CA ASN A 96 -0.22 10.00 4.19
C ASN A 96 -1.11 10.42 5.38
N ASP A 97 -2.39 10.09 5.40
CA ASP A 97 -3.26 10.38 6.55
C ASP A 97 -2.81 9.63 7.80
N MET A 98 -2.32 8.39 7.65
CA MET A 98 -1.78 7.62 8.76
C MET A 98 -0.51 8.25 9.34
N ILE A 99 0.30 8.91 8.52
CA ILE A 99 1.46 9.68 8.99
C ILE A 99 1.00 10.90 9.80
N VAL A 100 0.04 11.66 9.26
CA VAL A 100 -0.49 12.87 9.92
C VAL A 100 -1.10 12.55 11.30
N TYR A 101 -1.81 11.45 11.39
CA TYR A 101 -2.50 11.04 12.62
C TYR A 101 -1.77 9.98 13.44
N PHE A 102 -0.49 9.76 13.16
CA PHE A 102 0.34 8.73 13.77
C PHE A 102 0.27 8.72 15.29
N ASP A 103 0.34 9.88 15.93
CA ASP A 103 0.32 9.98 17.39
C ASP A 103 -0.99 9.46 17.99
N THR A 104 -2.12 9.70 17.31
CA THR A 104 -3.44 9.27 17.80
C THR A 104 -3.72 7.79 17.51
N ILE A 105 -3.31 7.28 16.34
CA ILE A 105 -3.69 5.93 15.90
C ILE A 105 -2.65 4.86 16.28
N VAL A 106 -1.39 5.26 16.53
CA VAL A 106 -0.29 4.34 16.87
C VAL A 106 0.40 4.74 18.16
N ALA A 107 1.03 5.93 18.21
CA ALA A 107 2.02 6.25 19.24
C ALA A 107 1.46 6.21 20.67
N ARG A 108 0.25 6.73 20.90
CA ARG A 108 -0.38 6.72 22.21
C ARG A 108 -0.64 5.31 22.77
N HIS A 109 -0.68 4.29 21.89
CA HIS A 109 -0.90 2.89 22.28
C HIS A 109 0.40 2.16 22.60
N GLU A 110 1.56 2.73 22.24
CA GLU A 110 2.86 2.09 22.44
C GLU A 110 2.82 0.60 22.04
N PRO A 111 2.39 0.26 20.80
CA PRO A 111 2.08 -1.12 20.44
C PRO A 111 3.33 -1.98 20.44
N LYS A 112 3.22 -3.22 20.88
CA LYS A 112 4.24 -4.24 20.67
C LYS A 112 4.11 -4.90 19.29
N LEU A 113 2.88 -4.95 18.76
CA LEU A 113 2.60 -5.44 17.42
C LEU A 113 1.64 -4.47 16.71
N LEU A 114 1.97 -4.09 15.48
CA LEU A 114 1.13 -3.29 14.61
C LEU A 114 0.69 -4.13 13.41
N VAL A 115 -0.61 -4.22 13.16
CA VAL A 115 -1.17 -4.79 11.92
C VAL A 115 -1.73 -3.64 11.08
N THR A 116 -1.27 -3.49 9.84
CA THR A 116 -1.65 -2.32 9.03
C THR A 116 -2.11 -2.70 7.62
N TYR A 117 -3.14 -1.99 7.15
CA TYR A 117 -3.72 -2.11 5.82
C TYR A 117 -4.04 -0.73 5.24
N CYS A 118 -3.38 -0.34 4.14
CA CYS A 118 -3.67 0.88 3.38
C CYS A 118 -3.22 0.73 1.91
N GLY A 119 -3.36 1.78 1.09
CA GLY A 119 -2.83 1.83 -0.28
C GLY A 119 -3.91 1.82 -1.38
N GLY A 120 -5.04 1.15 -1.16
CA GLY A 120 -6.10 1.10 -2.17
C GLY A 120 -6.77 2.45 -2.42
N ASN A 121 -6.88 3.30 -1.40
CA ASN A 121 -7.41 4.66 -1.55
C ASN A 121 -6.38 5.61 -2.15
N ASP A 122 -5.10 5.37 -1.93
CA ASP A 122 -4.00 6.12 -2.55
C ASP A 122 -4.13 6.07 -4.07
N ILE A 123 -4.30 4.87 -4.64
CA ILE A 123 -4.53 4.67 -6.08
C ILE A 123 -5.86 5.31 -6.54
N GLU A 124 -6.92 5.21 -5.74
CA GLU A 124 -8.23 5.83 -6.05
C GLU A 124 -8.15 7.35 -6.12
N GLU A 125 -7.39 7.97 -5.22
CA GLU A 125 -7.09 9.40 -5.18
C GLU A 125 -6.04 9.82 -6.22
N LYS A 126 -5.73 8.93 -7.18
CA LYS A 126 -4.84 9.18 -8.32
C LYS A 126 -3.36 9.37 -7.97
N LEU A 127 -2.94 8.95 -6.79
CA LEU A 127 -1.52 8.83 -6.50
C LEU A 127 -0.91 7.78 -7.45
N THR A 128 0.29 8.03 -7.91
CA THR A 128 1.08 7.00 -8.61
C THR A 128 1.44 5.88 -7.66
N VAL A 129 1.82 4.72 -8.20
CA VAL A 129 2.35 3.61 -7.40
C VAL A 129 3.58 4.05 -6.61
N ASP A 130 4.45 4.90 -7.21
CA ASP A 130 5.62 5.47 -6.52
C ASP A 130 5.21 6.29 -5.29
N GLU A 131 4.26 7.21 -5.46
CA GLU A 131 3.78 8.07 -4.38
C GLU A 131 3.09 7.27 -3.27
N ALA A 132 2.25 6.29 -3.62
CA ALA A 132 1.59 5.41 -2.65
C ALA A 132 2.62 4.55 -1.88
N PHE A 133 3.62 4.03 -2.58
CA PHE A 133 4.71 3.27 -1.99
C PHE A 133 5.57 4.13 -1.04
N GLU A 134 5.95 5.33 -1.45
CA GLU A 134 6.72 6.25 -0.63
C GLU A 134 5.98 6.65 0.65
N ASP A 135 4.70 7.04 0.55
CA ASP A 135 3.89 7.41 1.71
C ASP A 135 3.73 6.22 2.67
N TYR A 136 3.46 5.01 2.15
CA TYR A 136 3.27 3.84 3.02
C TYR A 136 4.57 3.41 3.69
N THR A 137 5.67 3.35 2.96
CA THR A 137 6.98 3.00 3.55
C THR A 137 7.47 4.05 4.54
N LYS A 138 7.13 5.33 4.34
CA LYS A 138 7.37 6.40 5.30
C LYS A 138 6.61 6.19 6.61
N PHE A 139 5.34 5.78 6.55
CA PHE A 139 4.56 5.40 7.74
C PHE A 139 5.20 4.24 8.49
N LEU A 140 5.63 3.19 7.78
CA LEU A 140 6.29 2.02 8.38
C LEU A 140 7.64 2.39 9.01
N THR A 141 8.43 3.20 8.32
CA THR A 141 9.73 3.69 8.82
C THR A 141 9.54 4.55 10.08
N LEU A 142 8.57 5.47 10.08
CA LEU A 142 8.20 6.28 11.25
C LEU A 142 7.82 5.39 12.44
N THR A 143 7.09 4.30 12.19
CA THR A 143 6.73 3.33 13.24
C THR A 143 7.97 2.73 13.86
N HIS A 144 8.91 2.25 13.05
CA HIS A 144 10.15 1.62 13.53
C HIS A 144 11.09 2.62 14.22
N GLU A 145 11.21 3.83 13.71
CA GLU A 145 12.03 4.89 14.34
C GLU A 145 11.50 5.27 15.72
N ARG A 146 10.18 5.39 15.87
CA ARG A 146 9.53 5.77 17.12
C ARG A 146 9.44 4.59 18.12
N PHE A 147 9.31 3.37 17.62
CA PHE A 147 9.11 2.14 18.39
C PHE A 147 9.96 1.00 17.82
N PRO A 148 11.30 1.00 18.06
CA PRO A 148 12.21 0.03 17.43
C PRO A 148 11.96 -1.43 17.77
N LYS A 149 11.23 -1.69 18.88
CA LYS A 149 10.86 -3.04 19.31
C LYS A 149 9.49 -3.50 18.83
N THR A 150 8.71 -2.60 18.21
CA THR A 150 7.41 -2.96 17.62
C THR A 150 7.61 -3.78 16.36
N HIS A 151 7.01 -4.97 16.32
CA HIS A 151 6.89 -5.72 15.08
C HIS A 151 5.70 -5.21 14.27
N VAL A 152 5.81 -5.28 12.95
CA VAL A 152 4.76 -4.83 12.03
C VAL A 152 4.34 -5.97 11.11
N ILE A 153 3.04 -6.22 11.02
CA ILE A 153 2.43 -7.02 9.97
C ILE A 153 1.85 -6.06 8.94
N LEU A 154 2.45 -6.05 7.75
CA LEU A 154 1.95 -5.32 6.60
C LEU A 154 1.12 -6.25 5.73
N THR A 155 -0.19 -6.03 5.67
CA THR A 155 -1.06 -6.80 4.78
C THR A 155 -1.04 -6.23 3.37
N SER A 156 -1.13 -7.11 2.37
CA SER A 156 -1.26 -6.66 0.98
C SER A 156 -2.48 -5.77 0.77
N VAL A 157 -2.38 -4.83 -0.15
CA VAL A 157 -3.51 -4.04 -0.66
C VAL A 157 -4.44 -4.97 -1.43
N LYS A 158 -5.71 -5.07 -1.02
CA LYS A 158 -6.67 -5.96 -1.67
C LYS A 158 -7.15 -5.43 -3.03
N ILE A 159 -7.37 -6.35 -3.98
CA ILE A 159 -8.16 -6.06 -5.17
C ILE A 159 -9.65 -6.01 -4.77
N ALA A 160 -10.49 -5.38 -5.59
CA ALA A 160 -11.94 -5.34 -5.33
C ALA A 160 -12.72 -5.19 -6.64
N PRO A 161 -13.92 -5.80 -6.78
CA PRO A 161 -14.69 -5.74 -8.03
C PRO A 161 -15.02 -4.31 -8.47
N ARG A 162 -15.27 -3.40 -7.53
CA ARG A 162 -15.54 -1.98 -7.83
C ARG A 162 -14.31 -1.26 -8.43
N ARG A 163 -13.11 -1.75 -8.14
CA ARG A 163 -11.83 -1.18 -8.54
C ARG A 163 -11.03 -2.13 -9.44
N ALA A 164 -11.71 -2.99 -10.21
CA ALA A 164 -11.04 -3.96 -11.07
C ALA A 164 -10.05 -3.31 -12.06
N HIS A 165 -10.32 -2.08 -12.51
CA HIS A 165 -9.43 -1.31 -13.37
C HIS A 165 -8.10 -0.90 -12.71
N GLN A 166 -7.98 -1.03 -11.38
CA GLN A 166 -6.78 -0.70 -10.61
C GLN A 166 -5.93 -1.94 -10.28
N ILE A 167 -6.35 -3.14 -10.64
CA ILE A 167 -5.65 -4.39 -10.32
C ILE A 167 -4.16 -4.33 -10.69
N PRO A 168 -3.76 -3.87 -11.87
CA PRO A 168 -2.33 -3.79 -12.22
C PRO A 168 -1.51 -2.89 -11.27
N GLN A 169 -2.06 -1.73 -10.86
CA GLN A 169 -1.39 -0.83 -9.93
C GLN A 169 -1.32 -1.42 -8.52
N VAL A 170 -2.38 -2.13 -8.08
CA VAL A 170 -2.41 -2.82 -6.78
C VAL A 170 -1.35 -3.90 -6.73
N HIS A 171 -1.21 -4.71 -7.79
CA HIS A 171 -0.17 -5.74 -7.85
C HIS A 171 1.24 -5.16 -7.87
N GLU A 172 1.46 -4.10 -8.63
CA GLU A 172 2.77 -3.44 -8.64
C GLU A 172 3.11 -2.86 -7.26
N LEU A 173 2.15 -2.22 -6.59
CA LEU A 173 2.34 -1.70 -5.23
C LEU A 173 2.65 -2.84 -4.26
N ASN A 174 1.88 -3.93 -4.29
CA ASN A 174 2.07 -5.10 -3.41
C ASN A 174 3.45 -5.73 -3.62
N LYS A 175 3.87 -5.95 -4.86
CA LYS A 175 5.20 -6.48 -5.21
C LYS A 175 6.32 -5.62 -4.63
N ARG A 176 6.19 -4.30 -4.70
CA ARG A 176 7.20 -3.38 -4.17
C ARG A 176 7.21 -3.34 -2.64
N LEU A 177 6.04 -3.39 -2.01
CA LEU A 177 5.92 -3.45 -0.55
C LEU A 177 6.52 -4.75 0.00
N GLU A 178 6.23 -5.89 -0.63
CA GLU A 178 6.83 -7.18 -0.29
C GLU A 178 8.36 -7.14 -0.40
N ALA A 179 8.88 -6.66 -1.53
CA ALA A 179 10.32 -6.52 -1.74
C ALA A 179 10.97 -5.57 -0.70
N TRP A 180 10.29 -4.48 -0.33
CA TRP A 180 10.78 -3.54 0.68
C TRP A 180 10.82 -4.16 2.07
N CYS A 181 9.89 -5.05 2.42
CA CYS A 181 9.90 -5.79 3.70
C CYS A 181 11.06 -6.78 3.77
N GLY A 182 11.55 -7.28 2.64
CA GLY A 182 12.62 -8.26 2.58
C GLY A 182 13.88 -7.84 3.34
N GLY A 183 14.41 -8.73 4.18
CA GLY A 183 15.61 -8.50 4.99
C GLY A 183 15.43 -7.60 6.23
N LYS A 184 14.20 -7.20 6.56
CA LYS A 184 13.89 -6.45 7.77
C LYS A 184 13.17 -7.37 8.77
N GLU A 185 13.78 -7.63 9.91
CA GLU A 185 13.24 -8.55 10.93
C GLU A 185 12.00 -8.01 11.66
N TRP A 186 11.83 -6.68 11.68
CA TRP A 186 10.75 -6.00 12.39
C TRP A 186 9.45 -5.87 11.59
N VAL A 187 9.45 -6.18 10.28
CA VAL A 187 8.24 -6.11 9.44
C VAL A 187 8.06 -7.38 8.63
N ARG A 188 6.84 -7.93 8.67
CA ARG A 188 6.43 -9.10 7.90
C ARG A 188 5.34 -8.72 6.92
N TYR A 189 5.58 -8.93 5.63
CA TYR A 189 4.55 -8.82 4.62
C TYR A 189 3.66 -10.06 4.62
N VAL A 190 2.34 -9.86 4.51
CA VAL A 190 1.36 -10.94 4.45
C VAL A 190 0.43 -10.71 3.26
N ASP A 191 0.47 -11.63 2.31
CA ASP A 191 -0.48 -11.61 1.20
C ASP A 191 -1.86 -12.06 1.67
N CYS A 192 -2.78 -11.11 1.72
CA CYS A 192 -4.21 -11.32 1.98
C CYS A 192 -5.06 -11.16 0.71
N THR A 193 -4.44 -10.80 -0.42
CA THR A 193 -5.13 -10.45 -1.66
C THR A 193 -5.38 -11.66 -2.53
N SER A 194 -4.40 -12.54 -2.73
CA SER A 194 -4.54 -13.74 -3.57
C SER A 194 -5.66 -14.67 -3.08
N TYR A 195 -5.96 -14.67 -1.79
CA TYR A 195 -7.06 -15.45 -1.19
C TYR A 195 -8.45 -14.85 -1.42
N LEU A 196 -8.54 -13.64 -1.93
CA LEU A 196 -9.77 -12.97 -2.34
C LEU A 196 -9.99 -13.04 -3.84
N ALA A 197 -9.04 -13.60 -4.59
CA ALA A 197 -9.05 -13.75 -6.04
C ALA A 197 -9.44 -15.17 -6.46
N ASP A 198 -9.98 -15.31 -7.67
CA ASP A 198 -10.14 -16.58 -8.36
C ASP A 198 -8.88 -16.97 -9.15
N SER A 199 -8.92 -18.11 -9.84
CA SER A 199 -7.80 -18.60 -10.65
C SER A 199 -7.43 -17.72 -11.85
N THR A 200 -8.24 -16.70 -12.16
CA THR A 200 -8.00 -15.72 -13.23
C THR A 200 -7.57 -14.37 -12.67
N ASP A 201 -7.20 -14.32 -11.38
CA ASP A 201 -6.78 -13.11 -10.66
C ASP A 201 -7.89 -12.05 -10.60
N GLN A 202 -9.15 -12.47 -10.60
CA GLN A 202 -10.28 -11.57 -10.43
C GLN A 202 -10.85 -11.69 -9.01
N PRO A 203 -11.26 -10.56 -8.40
CA PRO A 203 -11.82 -10.59 -7.06
C PRO A 203 -13.15 -11.37 -7.03
N VAL A 204 -13.23 -12.39 -6.16
CA VAL A 204 -14.42 -13.23 -5.99
C VAL A 204 -15.55 -12.41 -5.39
N PRO A 205 -16.68 -12.21 -6.09
CA PRO A 205 -17.75 -11.29 -5.64
C PRO A 205 -18.31 -11.60 -4.25
N GLY A 206 -18.39 -12.88 -3.87
CA GLY A 206 -18.92 -13.32 -2.57
C GLY A 206 -18.11 -12.86 -1.35
N TYR A 207 -16.87 -12.42 -1.53
CA TYR A 207 -16.04 -11.89 -0.44
C TYR A 207 -16.25 -10.38 -0.21
N TYR A 208 -17.20 -9.77 -0.92
CA TYR A 208 -17.50 -8.33 -0.82
C TYR A 208 -18.98 -8.10 -0.58
N VAL A 209 -19.32 -7.06 0.17
CA VAL A 209 -20.71 -6.62 0.35
C VAL A 209 -21.24 -5.93 -0.92
N GLY A 210 -22.50 -5.51 -0.90
CA GLY A 210 -23.21 -4.97 -2.07
C GLY A 210 -22.55 -3.74 -2.74
N ASP A 211 -21.66 -3.04 -2.06
CA ASP A 211 -20.88 -1.94 -2.66
C ASP A 211 -19.69 -2.42 -3.51
N ARG A 212 -19.42 -3.73 -3.50
CA ARG A 212 -18.36 -4.40 -4.27
C ARG A 212 -16.94 -3.92 -3.96
N LEU A 213 -16.75 -3.32 -2.78
CA LEU A 213 -15.48 -2.75 -2.31
C LEU A 213 -15.08 -3.28 -0.93
N HIS A 214 -16.02 -3.24 0.02
CA HIS A 214 -15.76 -3.66 1.39
C HIS A 214 -16.01 -5.16 1.57
N LEU A 215 -15.23 -5.76 2.48
CA LEU A 215 -15.31 -7.20 2.72
C LEU A 215 -16.67 -7.59 3.32
N SER A 216 -17.19 -8.73 2.86
CA SER A 216 -18.30 -9.42 3.49
C SER A 216 -17.81 -10.17 4.75
N PRO A 217 -18.71 -10.74 5.57
CA PRO A 217 -18.34 -11.65 6.64
C PRO A 217 -17.42 -12.78 6.17
N GLU A 218 -17.67 -13.36 5.00
CA GLU A 218 -16.86 -14.41 4.39
C GLU A 218 -15.47 -13.87 3.98
N GLY A 219 -15.40 -12.65 3.48
CA GLY A 219 -14.14 -11.99 3.17
C GLY A 219 -13.29 -11.74 4.43
N TYR A 220 -13.89 -11.29 5.52
CA TYR A 220 -13.19 -11.16 6.82
C TYR A 220 -12.78 -12.53 7.38
N ALA A 221 -13.60 -13.57 7.25
CA ALA A 221 -13.22 -14.92 7.65
C ALA A 221 -11.98 -15.42 6.89
N LYS A 222 -11.84 -15.08 5.60
CA LYS A 222 -10.61 -15.37 4.84
C LYS A 222 -9.41 -14.63 5.42
N TRP A 223 -9.54 -13.33 5.69
CA TRP A 223 -8.46 -12.56 6.30
C TRP A 223 -8.08 -13.07 7.67
N GLN A 224 -9.08 -13.39 8.52
CA GLN A 224 -8.86 -13.96 9.85
C GLN A 224 -8.08 -15.29 9.77
N ALA A 225 -8.49 -16.21 8.89
CA ALA A 225 -7.83 -17.50 8.74
C ALA A 225 -6.34 -17.38 8.35
N ILE A 226 -5.98 -16.34 7.58
CA ILE A 226 -4.60 -16.06 7.19
C ILE A 226 -3.83 -15.37 8.32
N LEU A 227 -4.47 -14.36 8.92
CA LEU A 227 -3.79 -13.46 9.86
C LEU A 227 -3.67 -14.06 11.26
N ASP A 228 -4.64 -14.83 11.75
CA ASP A 228 -4.62 -15.32 13.14
C ASP A 228 -3.35 -16.10 13.50
N PRO A 229 -2.91 -17.09 12.73
CA PRO A 229 -1.67 -17.81 13.06
C PRO A 229 -0.44 -16.90 13.03
N ILE A 230 -0.41 -15.93 12.10
CA ILE A 230 0.73 -15.02 11.93
C ILE A 230 0.75 -13.97 13.06
N VAL A 231 -0.40 -13.40 13.41
CA VAL A 231 -0.53 -12.43 14.51
C VAL A 231 -0.14 -13.08 15.84
N ARG A 232 -0.54 -14.35 16.08
CA ARG A 232 -0.14 -15.09 17.29
C ARG A 232 1.36 -15.35 17.31
N GLU A 233 1.93 -15.81 16.20
CA GLU A 233 3.37 -16.03 16.09
C GLU A 233 4.17 -14.76 16.38
N GLU A 234 3.82 -13.63 15.75
CA GLU A 234 4.51 -12.36 15.95
C GLU A 234 4.28 -11.80 17.37
N TRP A 235 3.07 -11.99 17.92
CA TRP A 235 2.78 -11.58 19.30
C TRP A 235 3.64 -12.34 20.33
N GLU A 236 3.82 -13.66 20.17
CA GLU A 236 4.67 -14.43 21.06
C GLU A 236 6.12 -13.93 21.09
N LYS A 237 6.63 -13.42 19.96
CA LYS A 237 7.99 -12.86 19.87
C LYS A 237 8.14 -11.56 20.66
N VAL A 238 7.07 -10.75 20.76
CA VAL A 238 7.17 -9.37 21.26
C VAL A 238 6.46 -9.11 22.60
N LYS A 239 5.53 -9.97 23.04
CA LYS A 239 4.71 -9.73 24.24
C LYS A 239 5.52 -9.53 25.53
N GLY A 240 6.73 -10.08 25.61
CA GLY A 240 7.63 -9.98 26.76
C GLY A 240 8.66 -8.85 26.70
N SER A 241 8.72 -8.10 25.55
CA SER A 241 9.75 -7.06 25.31
C SER A 241 9.43 -5.74 26.00
#